data_cd0fe89b6d5505b4038adacde7588acd
#
_entry.id   cd0fe89b6d5505b4038adacde7588acd
#
_cell.length_a   1.000
_cell.length_b   1.000
_cell.length_c   1.000
_cell.angle_alpha   90.00
_cell.angle_beta   90.00
_cell.angle_gamma   90.00
#
_symmetry.space_group_name_H-M   'P 1'
#
loop_
_entity.id
_entity.type
_entity.pdbx_description
1 polymer ?
#
loop_
_entity_poly.entity_id
_entity_poly.type
_entity_poly.pdbx_seq_one_letter_code
_entity_poly.pdbx_strand_id
1 'polypeptide(L)'
;MLRTGQKHQRETARQSWQLLVFSVGGRRLAVKTFDVSGISPWNESIPVAGQTPFVTAVVRQGQTVLPVFDLAASLHRVVQGSSPLCLRVKHPLGEMAMCIDEDIPVLHTFDPATLQVYHGKDLPAEGSYTSDLDEIPILSVSRLGATV
;
A
#
# COMPACT_ATOMS: atom_id res chain seq x y z
N MET A 1 26.86 -31.40 -2.99
CA MET A 1 27.22 -30.45 -1.92
C MET A 1 26.81 -29.02 -2.27
N LEU A 2 27.22 -28.53 -3.44
CA LEU A 2 26.81 -27.19 -3.88
C LEU A 2 25.29 -27.03 -4.06
N ARG A 3 24.59 -28.10 -4.38
CA ARG A 3 23.15 -28.09 -4.56
C ARG A 3 22.39 -27.79 -3.27
N THR A 4 22.88 -28.25 -2.12
CA THR A 4 22.22 -28.00 -0.83
C THR A 4 22.27 -26.54 -0.44
N GLY A 5 23.43 -25.87 -0.65
CA GLY A 5 23.57 -24.44 -0.38
C GLY A 5 22.68 -23.59 -1.26
N GLN A 6 22.60 -23.93 -2.56
CA GLN A 6 21.77 -23.20 -3.51
C GLN A 6 20.27 -23.35 -3.16
N LYS A 7 19.85 -24.55 -2.76
CA LYS A 7 18.45 -24.79 -2.37
C LYS A 7 18.10 -23.97 -1.14
N HIS A 8 18.98 -23.91 -0.16
CA HIS A 8 18.75 -23.11 1.05
C HIS A 8 18.64 -21.62 0.73
N GLN A 9 19.50 -21.10 -0.15
CA GLN A 9 19.44 -19.70 -0.57
C GLN A 9 18.14 -19.39 -1.30
N ARG A 10 17.66 -20.30 -2.15
CA ARG A 10 16.39 -20.13 -2.86
C ARG A 10 15.19 -20.10 -1.90
N GLU A 11 15.19 -20.96 -0.89
CA GLU A 11 14.12 -20.97 0.12
C GLU A 11 14.13 -19.69 0.91
N THR A 12 15.29 -19.19 1.33
CA THR A 12 15.40 -17.92 2.04
C THR A 12 14.90 -16.77 1.16
N ALA A 13 15.28 -16.73 -0.13
CA ALA A 13 14.83 -15.70 -1.05
C ALA A 13 13.32 -15.75 -1.28
N ARG A 14 12.72 -16.94 -1.36
CA ARG A 14 11.28 -17.10 -1.52
C ARG A 14 10.50 -16.62 -0.29
N GLN A 15 11.12 -16.65 0.89
CA GLN A 15 10.49 -16.23 2.13
C GLN A 15 10.59 -14.71 2.36
N SER A 16 11.42 -14.02 1.58
CA SER A 16 11.55 -12.57 1.69
C SER A 16 10.44 -11.87 0.93
N TRP A 17 9.90 -10.81 1.55
CA TRP A 17 8.95 -9.92 0.90
C TRP A 17 9.66 -8.63 0.49
N GLN A 18 9.34 -8.15 -0.68
CA GLN A 18 9.72 -6.81 -1.09
C GLN A 18 8.57 -5.86 -0.78
N LEU A 19 8.83 -4.90 0.07
CA LEU A 19 7.84 -3.92 0.49
C LEU A 19 8.18 -2.54 -0.07
N LEU A 20 7.13 -1.79 -0.37
CA LEU A 20 7.23 -0.38 -0.65
C LEU A 20 6.70 0.35 0.58
N VAL A 21 7.55 1.19 1.19
CA VAL A 21 7.19 1.96 2.38
C VAL A 21 6.87 3.38 1.94
N PHE A 22 5.70 3.84 2.29
CA PHE A 22 5.20 5.15 1.91
C PHE A 22 4.51 5.82 3.10
N SER A 23 4.17 7.08 2.97
CA SER A 23 3.54 7.84 4.06
C SER A 23 2.20 8.41 3.63
N VAL A 24 1.28 8.47 4.58
CA VAL A 24 -0.01 9.15 4.44
C VAL A 24 -0.24 9.99 5.68
N GLY A 25 -0.26 11.32 5.50
CA GLY A 25 -0.39 12.22 6.64
C GLY A 25 0.75 12.09 7.63
N GLY A 26 1.95 11.77 7.16
CA GLY A 26 3.13 11.56 7.99
C GLY A 26 3.24 10.18 8.62
N ARG A 27 2.21 9.34 8.52
CA ARG A 27 2.25 7.98 9.05
C ARG A 27 2.80 7.04 8.00
N ARG A 28 3.80 6.21 8.38
CA ARG A 28 4.39 5.24 7.48
C ARG A 28 3.53 3.98 7.39
N LEU A 29 3.38 3.50 6.19
CA LEU A 29 2.68 2.26 5.83
C LEU A 29 3.54 1.49 4.84
N ALA A 30 3.27 0.22 4.69
CA ALA A 30 3.95 -0.59 3.68
C ALA A 30 2.93 -1.36 2.86
N VAL A 31 3.33 -1.71 1.65
CA VAL A 31 2.55 -2.57 0.77
C VAL A 31 3.53 -3.48 0.03
N LYS A 32 3.13 -4.70 -0.28
CA LYS A 32 3.98 -5.59 -1.07
C LYS A 32 4.14 -5.00 -2.48
N THR A 33 5.36 -4.98 -2.99
CA THR A 33 5.61 -4.47 -4.35
C THR A 33 4.83 -5.25 -5.39
N PHE A 34 4.55 -6.52 -5.13
CA PHE A 34 3.71 -7.34 -6.00
C PHE A 34 2.32 -6.72 -6.21
N ASP A 35 1.79 -6.03 -5.20
CA ASP A 35 0.46 -5.43 -5.26
C ASP A 35 0.47 -4.02 -5.85
N VAL A 36 1.63 -3.48 -6.21
CA VAL A 36 1.77 -2.13 -6.76
C VAL A 36 1.90 -2.20 -8.27
N SER A 37 1.11 -1.40 -8.98
CA SER A 37 1.21 -1.30 -10.44
C SER A 37 1.92 -0.04 -10.90
N GLY A 38 2.08 0.96 -10.04
CA GLY A 38 2.82 2.16 -10.41
C GLY A 38 2.73 3.26 -9.39
N ILE A 39 3.61 4.24 -9.53
CA ILE A 39 3.63 5.48 -8.76
C ILE A 39 3.81 6.62 -9.75
N SER A 40 3.01 7.67 -9.60
CA SER A 40 3.04 8.83 -10.47
C SER A 40 2.57 10.06 -9.71
N PRO A 41 2.76 11.29 -10.25
CA PRO A 41 2.18 12.46 -9.61
C PRO A 41 0.66 12.35 -9.52
N TRP A 42 0.11 12.86 -8.43
CA TRP A 42 -1.34 12.87 -8.23
C TRP A 42 -1.99 13.92 -9.12
N ASN A 43 -3.00 13.53 -9.86
CA ASN A 43 -3.86 14.44 -10.57
C ASN A 43 -5.10 14.74 -9.73
N GLU A 44 -5.81 15.81 -10.08
CA GLU A 44 -7.03 16.16 -9.37
C GLU A 44 -8.06 15.04 -9.52
N SER A 45 -8.66 14.63 -8.39
CA SER A 45 -9.71 13.64 -8.39
C SER A 45 -11.07 14.29 -8.60
N ILE A 46 -11.98 13.54 -9.21
CA ILE A 46 -13.35 13.99 -9.46
C ILE A 46 -14.27 13.14 -8.60
N PRO A 47 -15.07 13.77 -7.70
CA PRO A 47 -16.03 13.03 -6.90
C PRO A 47 -17.07 12.34 -7.76
N VAL A 48 -17.47 11.14 -7.37
CA VAL A 48 -18.53 10.39 -8.06
C VAL A 48 -19.53 9.87 -7.04
N ALA A 49 -20.80 9.83 -7.43
CA ALA A 49 -21.83 9.17 -6.67
C ALA A 49 -21.74 7.68 -6.98
N GLY A 50 -20.92 6.97 -6.22
CA GLY A 50 -20.65 5.56 -6.49
C GLY A 50 -21.60 4.63 -5.76
N GLN A 51 -21.83 3.47 -6.38
CA GLN A 51 -22.52 2.37 -5.73
C GLN A 51 -21.59 1.55 -4.83
N THR A 52 -20.29 1.78 -4.96
CA THR A 52 -19.27 1.10 -4.17
C THR A 52 -18.94 1.96 -2.95
N PRO A 53 -19.20 1.48 -1.73
CA PRO A 53 -19.13 2.35 -0.54
C PRO A 53 -17.76 2.95 -0.27
N PHE A 54 -16.68 2.34 -0.75
CA PHE A 54 -15.33 2.81 -0.50
C PHE A 54 -14.72 3.61 -1.65
N VAL A 55 -15.46 3.77 -2.75
CA VAL A 55 -15.00 4.56 -3.91
C VAL A 55 -15.84 5.82 -3.99
N THR A 56 -15.23 6.95 -3.65
CA THR A 56 -15.91 8.25 -3.61
C THR A 56 -15.48 9.18 -4.72
N ALA A 57 -14.45 8.81 -5.47
CA ALA A 57 -13.88 9.65 -6.52
C ALA A 57 -13.21 8.79 -7.59
N VAL A 58 -12.93 9.41 -8.70
CA VAL A 58 -12.06 8.83 -9.73
C VAL A 58 -10.94 9.80 -10.03
N VAL A 59 -9.80 9.28 -10.46
CA VAL A 59 -8.66 10.09 -10.88
C VAL A 59 -8.21 9.65 -12.27
N ARG A 60 -7.84 10.64 -13.07
CA ARG A 60 -7.31 10.36 -14.41
C ARG A 60 -5.79 10.22 -14.33
N GLN A 61 -5.28 9.10 -14.82
CA GLN A 61 -3.85 8.83 -14.93
C GLN A 61 -3.56 8.51 -16.40
N GLY A 62 -2.99 9.48 -17.11
CA GLY A 62 -2.83 9.37 -18.54
C GLY A 62 -4.19 9.29 -19.24
N GLN A 63 -4.44 8.19 -19.94
CA GLN A 63 -5.73 7.94 -20.58
C GLN A 63 -6.63 7.00 -19.78
N THR A 64 -6.17 6.59 -18.60
CA THR A 64 -6.90 5.66 -17.76
C THR A 64 -7.60 6.42 -16.64
N VAL A 65 -8.83 6.05 -16.35
CA VAL A 65 -9.58 6.57 -15.20
C VAL A 65 -9.64 5.48 -14.14
N LEU A 66 -9.18 5.79 -12.94
CA LEU A 66 -9.06 4.82 -11.84
C LEU A 66 -9.99 5.22 -10.70
N PRO A 67 -10.65 4.25 -10.05
CA PRO A 67 -11.35 4.51 -8.80
C PRO A 67 -10.33 4.87 -7.72
N VAL A 68 -10.70 5.80 -6.85
CA VAL A 68 -9.86 6.26 -5.76
C VAL A 68 -10.33 5.64 -4.45
N PHE A 69 -9.42 5.00 -3.73
CA PHE A 69 -9.63 4.63 -2.34
C PHE A 69 -8.98 5.70 -1.47
N ASP A 70 -9.78 6.34 -0.62
CA ASP A 70 -9.30 7.42 0.25
C ASP A 70 -8.69 6.85 1.54
N LEU A 71 -7.42 6.49 1.43
CA LEU A 71 -6.68 5.90 2.54
C LEU A 71 -6.50 6.91 3.69
N ALA A 72 -6.29 8.18 3.36
CA ALA A 72 -6.13 9.23 4.36
C ALA A 72 -7.39 9.37 5.24
N ALA A 73 -8.57 9.30 4.63
CA ALA A 73 -9.83 9.35 5.37
C ALA A 73 -9.96 8.16 6.32
N SER A 74 -9.59 6.95 5.88
CA SER A 74 -9.59 5.75 6.73
C SER A 74 -8.69 5.91 7.94
N LEU A 75 -7.59 6.63 7.79
CA LEU A 75 -6.60 6.84 8.86
C LEU A 75 -6.89 8.11 9.67
N HIS A 76 -7.93 8.87 9.33
CA HIS A 76 -8.23 10.19 9.93
C HIS A 76 -7.01 11.12 9.82
N ARG A 77 -6.38 11.16 8.66
CA ARG A 77 -5.21 11.99 8.38
C ARG A 77 -5.42 12.78 7.11
N VAL A 78 -4.54 13.76 6.89
CA VAL A 78 -4.52 14.59 5.69
C VAL A 78 -3.20 14.36 4.98
N VAL A 79 -3.26 14.08 3.68
CA VAL A 79 -2.08 13.90 2.84
C VAL A 79 -1.22 15.17 2.92
N GLN A 80 0.09 14.99 3.10
CA GLN A 80 1.04 16.08 3.28
C GLN A 80 1.78 16.39 1.99
N GLY A 81 2.10 17.67 1.84
CA GLY A 81 2.92 18.18 0.74
C GLY A 81 2.10 18.82 -0.36
N SER A 82 2.77 19.64 -1.18
CA SER A 82 2.16 20.34 -2.29
C SER A 82 2.09 19.50 -3.56
N SER A 83 2.84 18.40 -3.62
CA SER A 83 2.92 17.53 -4.79
C SER A 83 2.72 16.08 -4.39
N PRO A 84 1.51 15.69 -3.93
CA PRO A 84 1.26 14.33 -3.52
C PRO A 84 1.43 13.35 -4.67
N LEU A 85 1.55 12.07 -4.32
CA LEU A 85 1.77 11.01 -5.28
C LEU A 85 0.53 10.14 -5.40
N CYS A 86 0.38 9.51 -6.56
CA CYS A 86 -0.62 8.49 -6.83
C CYS A 86 0.04 7.12 -6.73
N LEU A 87 -0.39 6.32 -5.78
CA LEU A 87 0.02 4.93 -5.67
C LEU A 87 -1.07 4.07 -6.29
N ARG A 88 -0.72 3.36 -7.36
CA ARG A 88 -1.67 2.46 -8.03
C ARG A 88 -1.45 1.05 -7.53
N VAL A 89 -2.53 0.41 -7.13
CA VAL A 89 -2.50 -0.94 -6.55
C VAL A 89 -3.42 -1.87 -7.30
N LYS A 90 -3.09 -3.15 -7.25
CA LYS A 90 -3.84 -4.22 -7.92
C LYS A 90 -4.87 -4.79 -6.97
N HIS A 91 -6.07 -4.23 -7.01
CA HIS A 91 -7.19 -4.73 -6.21
C HIS A 91 -7.90 -5.85 -6.98
N PRO A 92 -8.55 -6.82 -6.29
CA PRO A 92 -9.32 -7.87 -6.98
C PRO A 92 -10.39 -7.36 -7.92
N LEU A 93 -10.95 -6.18 -7.66
CA LEU A 93 -11.96 -5.55 -8.52
C LEU A 93 -11.34 -4.74 -9.66
N GLY A 94 -10.03 -4.67 -9.74
CA GLY A 94 -9.31 -3.90 -10.74
C GLY A 94 -8.32 -2.94 -10.12
N GLU A 95 -7.57 -2.26 -10.96
CA GLU A 95 -6.57 -1.29 -10.51
C GLU A 95 -7.23 -0.11 -9.81
N MET A 96 -6.67 0.31 -8.68
CA MET A 96 -7.16 1.42 -7.89
C MET A 96 -6.04 2.42 -7.59
N ALA A 97 -6.43 3.66 -7.33
CA ALA A 97 -5.50 4.73 -6.99
C ALA A 97 -5.67 5.16 -5.54
N MET A 98 -4.56 5.45 -4.88
CA MET A 98 -4.54 6.03 -3.54
C MET A 98 -3.64 7.27 -3.57
N CYS A 99 -4.11 8.36 -2.96
CA CYS A 99 -3.29 9.57 -2.80
C CYS A 99 -2.42 9.42 -1.56
N ILE A 100 -1.12 9.58 -1.74
CA ILE A 100 -0.13 9.45 -0.66
C ILE A 100 0.71 10.72 -0.58
N ASP A 101 1.47 10.85 0.52
CA ASP A 101 2.33 12.00 0.73
C ASP A 101 3.38 12.15 -0.38
N GLU A 102 3.94 13.36 -0.52
CA GLU A 102 4.92 13.67 -1.55
C GLU A 102 6.29 13.01 -1.33
N ASP A 103 6.56 12.53 -0.11
CA ASP A 103 7.81 11.84 0.17
C ASP A 103 7.94 10.59 -0.69
N ILE A 104 9.09 10.45 -1.34
CA ILE A 104 9.30 9.34 -2.26
C ILE A 104 9.31 8.02 -1.48
N PRO A 105 8.46 7.06 -1.87
CA PRO A 105 8.46 5.75 -1.22
C PRO A 105 9.79 5.04 -1.38
N VAL A 106 10.12 4.18 -0.40
CA VAL A 106 11.37 3.43 -0.38
C VAL A 106 11.10 1.94 -0.37
N LEU A 107 12.01 1.18 -0.98
CA LEU A 107 11.94 -0.27 -0.97
C LEU A 107 12.56 -0.82 0.30
N HIS A 108 11.96 -1.87 0.83
CA HIS A 108 12.43 -2.54 2.03
C HIS A 108 12.27 -4.05 1.86
N THR A 109 13.36 -4.78 2.08
CA THR A 109 13.31 -6.25 2.09
C THR A 109 12.93 -6.70 3.49
N PHE A 110 11.87 -7.48 3.59
CA PHE A 110 11.26 -7.88 4.85
C PHE A 110 11.26 -9.40 4.98
N ASP A 111 11.60 -9.89 6.17
CA ASP A 111 11.50 -11.31 6.52
C ASP A 111 10.11 -11.57 7.12
N PRO A 112 9.23 -12.30 6.43
CA PRO A 112 7.87 -12.55 6.93
C PRO A 112 7.85 -13.37 8.22
N ALA A 113 8.94 -14.06 8.58
CA ALA A 113 9.03 -14.75 9.86
C ALA A 113 9.01 -13.77 11.04
N THR A 114 9.32 -12.49 10.82
CA THR A 114 9.30 -11.45 11.85
C THR A 114 8.00 -10.65 11.85
N LEU A 115 7.01 -11.08 11.09
CA LEU A 115 5.72 -10.40 10.99
C LEU A 115 5.01 -10.39 12.34
N GLN A 116 4.53 -9.20 12.73
CA GLN A 116 3.78 -8.98 13.96
C GLN A 116 2.29 -8.86 13.62
N VAL A 117 1.44 -9.19 14.59
CA VAL A 117 0.00 -8.98 14.43
C VAL A 117 -0.29 -7.49 14.52
N TYR A 118 -1.05 -6.97 13.56
CA TYR A 118 -1.50 -5.58 13.59
C TYR A 118 -2.85 -5.53 14.30
N HIS A 119 -2.93 -4.79 15.41
CA HIS A 119 -4.14 -4.69 16.23
C HIS A 119 -5.01 -3.49 15.90
N GLY A 120 -4.54 -2.60 15.01
CA GLY A 120 -5.33 -1.45 14.59
C GLY A 120 -6.54 -1.87 13.77
N LYS A 121 -7.60 -1.03 13.83
CA LYS A 121 -8.85 -1.25 13.10
C LYS A 121 -9.07 -0.23 11.99
N ASP A 122 -8.10 0.62 11.76
CA ASP A 122 -8.19 1.73 10.81
C ASP A 122 -7.94 1.31 9.37
N LEU A 123 -7.29 0.16 9.17
CA LEU A 123 -7.05 -0.37 7.83
C LEU A 123 -6.87 -1.88 7.88
N PRO A 124 -7.18 -2.58 6.78
CA PRO A 124 -6.86 -4.01 6.68
C PRO A 124 -5.35 -4.18 6.48
N ALA A 125 -4.71 -4.97 7.34
CA ALA A 125 -3.28 -5.23 7.27
C ALA A 125 -3.02 -6.72 7.36
N GLU A 126 -1.97 -7.17 6.63
CA GLU A 126 -1.50 -8.55 6.73
C GLU A 126 -0.72 -8.77 8.03
N GLY A 127 -0.30 -7.70 8.64
CA GLY A 127 0.50 -7.65 9.85
C GLY A 127 1.25 -6.33 9.89
N SER A 128 2.27 -6.26 10.75
CA SER A 128 3.08 -5.07 10.87
C SER A 128 4.51 -5.42 11.26
N TYR A 129 5.39 -4.44 11.20
CA TYR A 129 6.73 -4.53 11.75
C TYR A 129 7.11 -3.20 12.38
N THR A 130 8.12 -3.23 13.23
CA THR A 130 8.58 -2.04 13.94
C THR A 130 9.87 -1.52 13.30
N SER A 131 9.91 -0.23 13.00
CA SER A 131 11.08 0.46 12.49
C SER A 131 11.15 1.84 13.12
N ASP A 132 12.31 2.18 13.73
CA ASP A 132 12.52 3.46 14.38
C ASP A 132 11.43 3.79 15.40
N LEU A 133 11.03 2.81 16.21
CA LEU A 133 9.98 2.90 17.23
C LEU A 133 8.56 3.05 16.68
N ASP A 134 8.40 3.08 15.36
CA ASP A 134 7.07 3.14 14.75
C ASP A 134 6.61 1.76 14.31
N GLU A 135 5.36 1.46 14.55
CA GLU A 135 4.72 0.28 13.97
C GLU A 135 4.28 0.61 12.55
N ILE A 136 4.76 -0.17 11.58
CA ILE A 136 4.45 0.01 10.17
C ILE A 136 3.55 -1.13 9.73
N PRO A 137 2.24 -0.87 9.53
CA PRO A 137 1.33 -1.91 9.03
C PRO A 137 1.59 -2.18 7.56
N ILE A 138 1.47 -3.45 7.19
CA ILE A 138 1.57 -3.90 5.80
C ILE A 138 0.16 -4.02 5.26
N LEU A 139 -0.21 -3.12 4.37
CA LEU A 139 -1.57 -3.00 3.85
C LEU A 139 -1.97 -4.26 3.08
N SER A 140 -3.13 -4.79 3.38
CA SER A 140 -3.74 -5.88 2.61
C SER A 140 -4.61 -5.29 1.51
N VAL A 141 -4.05 -5.16 0.31
CA VAL A 141 -4.75 -4.55 -0.83
C VAL A 141 -6.03 -5.29 -1.15
N SER A 142 -6.02 -6.62 -1.11
CA SER A 142 -7.18 -7.43 -1.45
C SER A 142 -8.37 -7.24 -0.50
N ARG A 143 -8.13 -6.75 0.72
CA ARG A 143 -9.18 -6.52 1.71
C ARG A 143 -9.60 -5.06 1.81
N LEU A 144 -9.03 -4.16 1.00
CA LEU A 144 -9.45 -2.77 0.98
C LEU A 144 -10.93 -2.68 0.60
N GLY A 145 -11.68 -1.91 1.39
CA GLY A 145 -13.10 -1.71 1.14
C GLY A 145 -13.99 -2.89 1.49
N ALA A 146 -13.42 -3.96 2.04
CA ALA A 146 -14.24 -5.07 2.51
C ALA A 146 -15.08 -4.62 3.71
N THR A 147 -16.39 -4.81 3.61
CA THR A 147 -17.28 -4.58 4.75
C THR A 147 -17.22 -5.82 5.66
N VAL A 148 -16.98 -5.55 6.89
CA VAL A 148 -16.93 -6.59 7.90
C VAL A 148 -18.32 -6.75 8.51
#